data_c5f569fab5316ff988f5b1746349b4b5
#
_entry.id   c5f569fab5316ff988f5b1746349b4b5
#
_cell.length_a   1.000
_cell.length_b   1.000
_cell.length_c   1.000
_cell.angle_alpha   90.00
_cell.angle_beta   90.00
_cell.angle_gamma   90.00
#
_symmetry.space_group_name_H-M   'P 1'
#
loop_
_entity.id
_entity.type
_entity.pdbx_description
1 polymer ?
#
loop_
_entity_poly.entity_id
_entity_poly.type
_entity_poly.pdbx_seq_one_letter_code
_entity_poly.pdbx_strand_id
1 'polypeptide(L)'
;RSRGLGDVYKRQTVYVQAGKVTEVEWENTPITGQIQITKTSEDYNSMNGWPAGTPIPNTEFEIYNARTGRLVDTIRTNKNGVAVSKPLPLARYKIIESRAADFYGLDKTPIEVEIEHEGQIVKAAMTNKSLYTNVSIKKTGYVEVMPGQQIRYDLSGIANNSTTSLTSFYWRDTLPTQAVRLDKLVTGTYNVPGNYKVVYKTNLS
;
A
#
# COMPACT_ATOMS: atom_id res chain seq x y z
N ARG A 1 32.48 -0.63 25.20
CA ARG A 1 32.43 -1.96 25.83
C ARG A 1 31.65 -2.87 24.92
N SER A 2 32.37 -3.67 24.12
CA SER A 2 31.82 -4.78 23.36
C SER A 2 31.30 -5.82 24.35
N ARG A 3 29.99 -6.05 24.41
CA ARG A 3 29.44 -7.24 25.04
C ARG A 3 29.62 -8.36 24.05
N GLY A 4 30.56 -9.27 24.36
CA GLY A 4 30.76 -10.46 23.57
C GLY A 4 29.48 -11.30 23.54
N LEU A 5 29.09 -11.70 22.35
CA LEU A 5 28.15 -12.77 22.09
C LEU A 5 28.61 -13.98 22.87
N GLY A 6 27.78 -14.50 23.76
CA GLY A 6 28.08 -15.71 24.51
C GLY A 6 28.18 -16.90 23.57
N ASP A 7 29.39 -17.24 23.20
CA ASP A 7 29.68 -18.51 22.54
C ASP A 7 29.37 -19.64 23.52
N VAL A 8 28.39 -20.45 23.20
CA VAL A 8 28.18 -21.73 23.88
C VAL A 8 29.30 -22.68 23.41
N TYR A 9 30.40 -22.69 24.15
CA TYR A 9 31.51 -23.59 23.86
C TYR A 9 31.07 -25.06 24.09
N LYS A 10 30.80 -25.80 23.02
CA LYS A 10 30.74 -27.24 23.10
C LYS A 10 32.20 -27.74 23.21
N ARG A 11 32.62 -28.19 24.43
CA ARG A 11 33.90 -28.80 24.63
C ARG A 11 33.84 -30.22 24.06
N GLN A 12 34.68 -30.49 23.07
CA GLN A 12 34.86 -31.80 22.51
C GLN A 12 36.30 -32.29 22.85
N THR A 13 36.44 -33.51 23.38
CA THR A 13 37.73 -34.09 23.65
C THR A 13 38.20 -34.85 22.42
N VAL A 14 39.29 -34.43 21.84
CA VAL A 14 39.91 -35.07 20.67
C VAL A 14 41.15 -35.86 21.12
N TYR A 15 41.19 -37.13 20.79
CA TYR A 15 42.36 -37.97 21.08
C TYR A 15 43.27 -37.96 19.85
N VAL A 16 44.49 -37.46 20.01
CA VAL A 16 45.52 -37.43 18.96
C VAL A 16 46.45 -38.61 19.11
N GLN A 17 46.65 -39.38 18.03
CA GLN A 17 47.61 -40.47 17.98
C GLN A 17 48.86 -40.06 17.18
N ALA A 18 50.05 -40.41 17.68
CA ALA A 18 51.30 -40.11 16.99
C ALA A 18 51.31 -40.69 15.57
N GLY A 19 51.66 -39.90 14.57
CA GLY A 19 51.75 -40.31 13.18
C GLY A 19 50.44 -40.46 12.44
N LYS A 20 49.28 -40.00 13.02
CA LYS A 20 47.96 -39.97 12.37
C LYS A 20 47.39 -38.56 12.32
N VAL A 21 46.66 -38.26 11.25
CA VAL A 21 45.85 -37.05 11.14
C VAL A 21 44.50 -37.32 11.82
N THR A 22 44.09 -36.47 12.74
CA THR A 22 42.76 -36.51 13.34
C THR A 22 41.94 -35.34 12.76
N GLU A 23 40.91 -35.67 11.99
CA GLU A 23 39.98 -34.68 11.44
C GLU A 23 38.87 -34.41 12.45
N VAL A 24 38.53 -33.15 12.63
CA VAL A 24 37.46 -32.71 13.52
C VAL A 24 36.53 -31.81 12.73
N GLU A 25 35.27 -32.22 12.57
CA GLU A 25 34.22 -31.42 11.98
C GLU A 25 33.49 -30.62 13.08
N TRP A 26 33.31 -29.35 12.83
CA TRP A 26 32.55 -28.45 13.68
C TRP A 26 31.35 -27.90 12.93
N GLU A 27 30.16 -28.17 13.44
CA GLU A 27 28.94 -27.53 12.97
C GLU A 27 28.57 -26.38 13.90
N ASN A 28 28.51 -25.19 13.36
CA ASN A 28 27.94 -24.01 14.04
C ASN A 28 26.48 -23.85 13.67
N THR A 29 25.60 -24.02 14.62
CA THR A 29 24.17 -23.68 14.41
C THR A 29 24.02 -22.15 14.51
N PRO A 30 23.54 -21.47 13.45
CA PRO A 30 23.32 -20.04 13.52
C PRO A 30 22.29 -19.69 14.61
N ILE A 31 22.63 -18.71 15.45
CA ILE A 31 21.69 -18.13 16.40
C ILE A 31 20.74 -17.23 15.61
N THR A 32 19.44 -17.50 15.67
CA THR A 32 18.44 -16.83 14.85
C THR A 32 17.20 -16.44 15.65
N GLY A 33 16.48 -15.45 15.15
CA GLY A 33 15.13 -15.09 15.55
C GLY A 33 14.25 -14.84 14.32
N GLN A 34 13.05 -14.37 14.53
CA GLN A 34 12.09 -14.10 13.47
C GLN A 34 11.44 -12.72 13.65
N ILE A 35 10.92 -12.19 12.56
CA ILE A 35 10.13 -10.95 12.54
C ILE A 35 8.70 -11.33 12.18
N GLN A 36 7.74 -10.88 13.00
CA GLN A 36 6.32 -11.02 12.76
C GLN A 36 5.72 -9.63 12.51
N ILE A 37 5.02 -9.48 11.38
CA ILE A 37 4.30 -8.27 11.04
C ILE A 37 2.80 -8.54 11.17
N THR A 38 2.07 -7.60 11.77
CA THR A 38 0.62 -7.57 11.78
C THR A 38 0.16 -6.35 10.98
N LYS A 39 -0.67 -6.57 9.96
CA LYS A 39 -1.20 -5.53 9.07
C LYS A 39 -2.70 -5.38 9.22
N THR A 40 -3.15 -4.14 9.47
CA THR A 40 -4.58 -3.83 9.65
C THR A 40 -4.98 -2.58 8.88
N SER A 41 -6.29 -2.43 8.63
CA SER A 41 -6.86 -1.22 8.02
C SER A 41 -6.81 -0.05 9.01
N GLU A 42 -6.33 1.11 8.57
CA GLU A 42 -6.30 2.33 9.38
C GLU A 42 -7.69 2.95 9.52
N ASP A 43 -8.52 2.83 8.47
CA ASP A 43 -9.83 3.45 8.36
C ASP A 43 -10.89 2.46 7.82
N TYR A 44 -12.14 2.93 7.71
CA TYR A 44 -13.18 2.17 7.03
C TYR A 44 -12.92 2.17 5.51
N ASN A 45 -12.78 0.99 4.92
CA ASN A 45 -12.59 0.83 3.50
C ASN A 45 -13.94 0.66 2.79
N SER A 46 -14.39 1.71 2.11
CA SER A 46 -15.66 1.72 1.38
C SER A 46 -15.69 0.82 0.14
N MET A 47 -14.53 0.40 -0.37
CA MET A 47 -14.44 -0.47 -1.56
C MET A 47 -14.75 -1.94 -1.26
N ASN A 48 -14.44 -2.39 -0.04
CA ASN A 48 -14.68 -3.78 0.38
C ASN A 48 -15.56 -3.91 1.63
N GLY A 49 -15.96 -2.79 2.25
CA GLY A 49 -16.82 -2.76 3.42
C GLY A 49 -16.11 -3.08 4.74
N TRP A 50 -14.78 -3.09 4.78
CA TRP A 50 -14.02 -3.47 5.98
C TRP A 50 -13.86 -2.30 6.94
N PRO A 51 -14.19 -2.47 8.23
CA PRO A 51 -13.98 -1.43 9.24
C PRO A 51 -12.50 -1.26 9.58
N ALA A 52 -12.18 -0.12 10.20
CA ALA A 52 -10.86 0.11 10.80
C ALA A 52 -10.47 -1.04 11.74
N GLY A 53 -9.17 -1.39 11.76
CA GLY A 53 -8.64 -2.50 12.53
C GLY A 53 -8.82 -3.88 11.89
N THR A 54 -9.54 -4.00 10.76
CA THR A 54 -9.66 -5.28 10.04
C THR A 54 -8.30 -5.75 9.55
N PRO A 55 -7.92 -7.03 9.78
CA PRO A 55 -6.69 -7.61 9.24
C PRO A 55 -6.64 -7.56 7.71
N ILE A 56 -5.49 -7.12 7.17
CA ILE A 56 -5.28 -7.00 5.71
C ILE A 56 -4.42 -8.17 5.24
N PRO A 57 -4.97 -9.11 4.45
CA PRO A 57 -4.20 -10.17 3.82
C PRO A 57 -3.49 -9.67 2.56
N ASN A 58 -2.55 -10.48 2.06
CA ASN A 58 -1.89 -10.27 0.77
C ASN A 58 -1.03 -9.01 0.62
N THR A 59 -0.67 -8.37 1.72
CA THR A 59 0.34 -7.30 1.73
C THR A 59 1.74 -7.93 1.73
N GLU A 60 2.64 -7.46 0.87
CA GLU A 60 4.01 -7.96 0.77
C GLU A 60 5.00 -6.99 1.39
N PHE A 61 6.00 -7.56 2.08
CA PHE A 61 7.07 -6.82 2.73
C PHE A 61 8.42 -7.39 2.34
N GLU A 62 9.36 -6.51 2.11
CA GLU A 62 10.77 -6.81 1.94
C GLU A 62 11.54 -6.49 3.21
N ILE A 63 12.36 -7.44 3.66
CA ILE A 63 13.19 -7.32 4.85
C ILE A 63 14.65 -7.20 4.42
N TYR A 64 15.27 -6.11 4.81
CA TYR A 64 16.66 -5.82 4.50
C TYR A 64 17.50 -5.82 5.76
N ASN A 65 18.72 -6.35 5.69
CA ASN A 65 19.71 -6.13 6.74
C ASN A 65 20.07 -4.63 6.76
N ALA A 66 19.84 -3.94 7.87
CA ALA A 66 19.98 -2.50 7.95
C ALA A 66 21.43 -2.03 7.76
N ARG A 67 22.43 -2.86 8.10
CA ARG A 67 23.85 -2.52 7.96
C ARG A 67 24.36 -2.69 6.53
N THR A 68 23.94 -3.77 5.85
CA THR A 68 24.47 -4.12 4.53
C THR A 68 23.59 -3.66 3.38
N GLY A 69 22.33 -3.29 3.65
CA GLY A 69 21.32 -2.99 2.64
C GLY A 69 20.85 -4.20 1.82
N ARG A 70 21.30 -5.42 2.18
CA ARG A 70 20.95 -6.64 1.45
C ARG A 70 19.53 -7.09 1.78
N LEU A 71 18.74 -7.40 0.76
CA LEU A 71 17.45 -8.09 0.91
C LEU A 71 17.71 -9.50 1.48
N VAL A 72 17.05 -9.81 2.58
CA VAL A 72 17.22 -11.10 3.28
C VAL A 72 15.98 -11.97 3.25
N ASP A 73 14.80 -11.35 3.15
CA ASP A 73 13.53 -12.07 3.05
C ASP A 73 12.45 -11.25 2.37
N THR A 74 11.45 -11.92 1.82
CA THR A 74 10.20 -11.32 1.32
C THR A 74 9.04 -12.12 1.90
N ILE A 75 8.15 -11.45 2.61
CA ILE A 75 7.06 -12.08 3.33
C ILE A 75 5.71 -11.47 2.94
N ARG A 76 4.64 -12.24 3.10
CA ARG A 76 3.29 -11.84 2.72
C ARG A 76 2.29 -12.14 3.82
N THR A 77 1.37 -11.22 4.11
CA THR A 77 0.35 -11.42 5.12
C THR A 77 -0.67 -12.48 4.71
N ASN A 78 -1.01 -13.32 5.65
CA ASN A 78 -2.05 -14.34 5.54
C ASN A 78 -3.46 -13.74 5.79
N LYS A 79 -4.49 -14.58 5.81
CA LYS A 79 -5.89 -14.17 6.06
C LYS A 79 -6.12 -13.41 7.38
N ASN A 80 -5.23 -13.58 8.35
CA ASN A 80 -5.29 -12.90 9.64
C ASN A 80 -4.44 -11.61 9.66
N GLY A 81 -3.97 -11.15 8.48
CA GLY A 81 -3.10 -9.97 8.39
C GLY A 81 -1.70 -10.18 8.97
N VAL A 82 -1.26 -11.42 9.16
CA VAL A 82 0.02 -11.75 9.80
C VAL A 82 0.99 -12.32 8.78
N ALA A 83 2.22 -11.82 8.78
CA ALA A 83 3.37 -12.36 8.06
C ALA A 83 4.51 -12.66 9.02
N VAL A 84 5.25 -13.74 8.80
CA VAL A 84 6.40 -14.14 9.63
C VAL A 84 7.58 -14.44 8.72
N SER A 85 8.75 -13.92 9.07
CA SER A 85 9.99 -14.18 8.33
C SER A 85 10.48 -15.61 8.55
N LYS A 86 11.35 -16.07 7.64
CA LYS A 86 12.23 -17.20 7.95
C LYS A 86 13.13 -16.85 9.16
N PRO A 87 13.82 -17.84 9.77
CA PRO A 87 14.85 -17.56 10.77
C PRO A 87 15.94 -16.64 10.20
N LEU A 88 16.21 -15.54 10.89
CA LEU A 88 17.19 -14.51 10.52
C LEU A 88 18.26 -14.39 11.59
N PRO A 89 19.55 -14.16 11.26
CA PRO A 89 20.61 -13.90 12.22
C PRO A 89 20.31 -12.71 13.13
N LEU A 90 21.00 -12.62 14.28
CA LEU A 90 20.90 -11.47 15.17
C LEU A 90 21.45 -10.21 14.48
N ALA A 91 20.60 -9.22 14.24
CA ALA A 91 20.96 -7.96 13.57
C ALA A 91 19.80 -6.97 13.63
N ARG A 92 20.07 -5.75 13.15
CA ARG A 92 19.03 -4.78 12.78
C ARG A 92 18.54 -5.02 11.38
N TYR A 93 17.23 -4.91 11.23
CA TYR A 93 16.53 -5.08 9.97
C TYR A 93 15.66 -3.89 9.66
N LYS A 94 15.55 -3.56 8.38
CA LYS A 94 14.67 -2.57 7.83
C LYS A 94 13.58 -3.28 7.03
N ILE A 95 12.33 -2.98 7.35
CA ILE A 95 11.15 -3.57 6.73
C ILE A 95 10.47 -2.51 5.88
N ILE A 96 10.16 -2.82 4.63
CA ILE A 96 9.49 -1.92 3.70
C ILE A 96 8.33 -2.66 3.07
N GLU A 97 7.16 -2.03 3.02
CA GLU A 97 6.06 -2.56 2.24
C GLU A 97 6.39 -2.44 0.75
N SER A 98 6.45 -3.57 0.05
CA SER A 98 6.75 -3.62 -1.39
C SER A 98 5.48 -3.65 -2.24
N ARG A 99 4.38 -4.18 -1.68
CA ARG A 99 3.09 -4.26 -2.36
C ARG A 99 1.94 -4.17 -1.37
N ALA A 100 1.05 -3.20 -1.57
CA ALA A 100 -0.20 -3.12 -0.82
C ALA A 100 -1.21 -4.19 -1.30
N ALA A 101 -2.14 -4.56 -0.43
CA ALA A 101 -3.31 -5.33 -0.80
C ALA A 101 -4.27 -4.48 -1.67
N ASP A 102 -5.19 -5.16 -2.36
CA ASP A 102 -6.20 -4.50 -3.17
C ASP A 102 -7.03 -3.52 -2.33
N PHE A 103 -7.33 -2.35 -2.90
CA PHE A 103 -8.07 -1.25 -2.28
C PHE A 103 -7.37 -0.52 -1.14
N TYR A 104 -6.06 -0.72 -0.98
CA TYR A 104 -5.23 -0.02 0.01
C TYR A 104 -4.07 0.73 -0.65
N GLY A 105 -3.73 1.88 -0.06
CA GLY A 105 -2.57 2.67 -0.47
C GLY A 105 -1.27 2.01 0.00
N LEU A 106 -0.25 2.02 -0.85
CA LEU A 106 1.08 1.54 -0.52
C LEU A 106 1.78 2.53 0.41
N ASP A 107 2.21 2.08 1.58
CA ASP A 107 3.04 2.85 2.51
C ASP A 107 4.48 2.31 2.50
N LYS A 108 5.38 3.06 1.88
CA LYS A 108 6.81 2.74 1.79
C LYS A 108 7.62 3.23 3.00
N THR A 109 6.99 3.75 4.02
CA THR A 109 7.69 4.18 5.24
C THR A 109 8.36 2.99 5.90
N PRO A 110 9.70 2.99 6.05
CA PRO A 110 10.39 1.86 6.60
C PRO A 110 10.20 1.75 8.11
N ILE A 111 10.12 0.53 8.62
CA ILE A 111 10.21 0.22 10.04
C ILE A 111 11.54 -0.48 10.31
N GLU A 112 12.23 -0.08 11.39
CA GLU A 112 13.43 -0.74 11.85
C GLU A 112 13.13 -1.59 13.09
N VAL A 113 13.68 -2.79 13.10
CA VAL A 113 13.58 -3.75 14.21
C VAL A 113 14.92 -4.41 14.46
N GLU A 114 15.15 -4.93 15.67
CA GLU A 114 16.39 -5.62 16.03
C GLU A 114 16.09 -6.98 16.63
N ILE A 115 16.75 -8.02 16.10
CA ILE A 115 16.76 -9.35 16.69
C ILE A 115 18.02 -9.45 17.56
N GLU A 116 17.84 -9.57 18.89
CA GLU A 116 18.90 -9.46 19.89
C GLU A 116 19.30 -10.80 20.51
N HIS A 117 18.40 -11.79 20.48
CA HIS A 117 18.66 -13.10 21.13
C HIS A 117 18.01 -14.26 20.38
N GLU A 118 18.50 -15.45 20.66
CA GLU A 118 18.01 -16.69 20.05
C GLU A 118 16.51 -16.92 20.31
N GLY A 119 15.80 -17.34 19.28
CA GLY A 119 14.38 -17.67 19.34
C GLY A 119 13.45 -16.45 19.51
N GLN A 120 13.98 -15.24 19.49
CA GLN A 120 13.18 -14.02 19.60
C GLN A 120 12.23 -13.89 18.41
N ILE A 121 10.96 -13.55 18.69
CA ILE A 121 10.01 -13.11 17.69
C ILE A 121 9.74 -11.63 17.92
N VAL A 122 10.35 -10.80 17.07
CA VAL A 122 10.12 -9.34 17.08
C VAL A 122 8.81 -9.03 16.38
N LYS A 123 7.88 -8.36 17.07
CA LYS A 123 6.56 -8.03 16.52
C LYS A 123 6.51 -6.57 16.09
N ALA A 124 6.05 -6.34 14.85
CA ALA A 124 5.77 -5.02 14.29
C ALA A 124 4.30 -4.94 13.86
N ALA A 125 3.66 -3.81 14.14
CA ALA A 125 2.30 -3.52 13.69
C ALA A 125 2.34 -2.38 12.66
N MET A 126 1.61 -2.55 11.56
CA MET A 126 1.51 -1.57 10.48
C MET A 126 0.06 -1.43 10.03
N THR A 127 -0.30 -0.24 9.58
CA THR A 127 -1.63 0.03 9.01
C THR A 127 -1.51 0.48 7.56
N ASN A 128 -2.58 0.37 6.78
CA ASN A 128 -2.72 1.05 5.50
C ASN A 128 -4.04 1.81 5.45
N LYS A 129 -4.01 2.97 4.79
CA LYS A 129 -5.21 3.73 4.43
C LYS A 129 -5.90 3.11 3.24
N SER A 130 -7.23 3.11 3.28
CA SER A 130 -8.04 2.67 2.16
C SER A 130 -7.89 3.60 0.95
N LEU A 131 -8.01 3.02 -0.25
CA LEU A 131 -8.22 3.79 -1.47
C LEU A 131 -9.73 4.02 -1.64
N TYR A 132 -10.13 5.26 -1.91
CA TYR A 132 -11.50 5.59 -2.24
C TYR A 132 -11.55 6.55 -3.43
N THR A 133 -12.66 6.50 -4.14
CA THR A 133 -12.96 7.41 -5.24
C THR A 133 -14.01 8.43 -4.79
N ASN A 134 -13.72 9.70 -5.00
CA ASN A 134 -14.63 10.79 -4.73
C ASN A 134 -14.44 11.89 -5.77
N VAL A 135 -15.49 12.22 -6.47
CA VAL A 135 -15.50 13.29 -7.47
C VAL A 135 -16.61 14.27 -7.17
N SER A 136 -16.36 15.53 -7.42
CA SER A 136 -17.36 16.57 -7.29
C SER A 136 -17.62 17.25 -8.63
N ILE A 137 -18.85 17.71 -8.80
CA ILE A 137 -19.29 18.58 -9.88
C ILE A 137 -20.45 19.41 -9.37
N LYS A 138 -20.50 20.67 -9.75
CA LYS A 138 -21.61 21.59 -9.43
C LYS A 138 -22.22 22.09 -10.73
N LYS A 139 -23.55 21.98 -10.84
CA LYS A 139 -24.34 22.58 -11.91
C LYS A 139 -25.11 23.76 -11.33
N THR A 140 -25.02 24.92 -11.98
CA THR A 140 -25.78 26.12 -11.65
C THR A 140 -26.47 26.65 -12.90
N GLY A 141 -27.59 27.34 -12.71
CA GLY A 141 -28.39 27.93 -13.79
C GLY A 141 -29.53 28.75 -13.22
N TYR A 142 -30.32 29.34 -14.09
CA TYR A 142 -31.52 30.05 -13.70
C TYR A 142 -32.63 29.05 -13.31
N VAL A 143 -33.40 29.43 -12.29
CA VAL A 143 -34.52 28.58 -11.81
C VAL A 143 -35.73 28.75 -12.72
N GLU A 144 -35.97 29.96 -13.21
CA GLU A 144 -37.10 30.30 -14.08
C GLU A 144 -36.64 31.22 -15.21
N VAL A 145 -37.19 31.01 -16.40
CA VAL A 145 -36.97 31.86 -17.59
C VAL A 145 -38.26 31.93 -18.40
N MET A 146 -38.48 33.03 -19.12
CA MET A 146 -39.61 33.16 -20.04
C MET A 146 -39.35 32.40 -21.34
N PRO A 147 -40.40 31.93 -22.04
CA PRO A 147 -40.27 31.32 -23.36
C PRO A 147 -39.45 32.19 -24.33
N GLY A 148 -38.51 31.59 -25.03
CA GLY A 148 -37.66 32.30 -25.98
C GLY A 148 -36.41 32.94 -25.38
N GLN A 149 -36.24 32.93 -24.06
CA GLN A 149 -35.02 33.41 -23.42
C GLN A 149 -33.93 32.36 -23.44
N GLN A 150 -32.67 32.82 -23.47
CA GLN A 150 -31.52 31.95 -23.33
C GLN A 150 -31.32 31.55 -21.87
N ILE A 151 -31.09 30.28 -21.66
CA ILE A 151 -30.74 29.70 -20.37
C ILE A 151 -29.26 29.35 -20.41
N ARG A 152 -28.52 29.76 -19.37
CA ARG A 152 -27.15 29.36 -19.18
C ARG A 152 -27.05 28.38 -18.02
N TYR A 153 -26.42 27.25 -18.27
CA TYR A 153 -25.98 26.31 -17.23
C TYR A 153 -24.44 26.32 -17.14
N ASP A 154 -23.94 26.48 -15.93
CA ASP A 154 -22.53 26.39 -15.64
C ASP A 154 -22.24 25.09 -14.88
N LEU A 155 -21.31 24.33 -15.41
CA LEU A 155 -20.76 23.14 -14.76
C LEU A 155 -19.39 23.51 -14.20
N SER A 156 -19.24 23.48 -12.89
CA SER A 156 -18.04 23.96 -12.19
C SER A 156 -17.67 23.05 -11.04
N GLY A 157 -16.51 23.29 -10.41
CA GLY A 157 -16.05 22.53 -9.27
C GLY A 157 -15.82 21.05 -9.60
N ILE A 158 -15.45 20.76 -10.85
CA ILE A 158 -15.06 19.39 -11.25
C ILE A 158 -13.71 19.09 -10.61
N ALA A 159 -13.72 18.22 -9.62
CA ALA A 159 -12.52 17.86 -8.89
C ALA A 159 -12.47 16.37 -8.59
N ASN A 160 -11.26 15.82 -8.64
CA ASN A 160 -10.97 14.50 -8.11
C ASN A 160 -10.52 14.65 -6.64
N ASN A 161 -11.38 14.30 -5.71
CA ASN A 161 -11.12 14.31 -4.27
C ASN A 161 -10.77 12.88 -3.76
N SER A 162 -10.47 11.96 -4.68
CA SER A 162 -10.11 10.59 -4.37
C SER A 162 -8.71 10.50 -3.76
N THR A 163 -8.44 9.43 -3.04
CA THR A 163 -7.09 9.08 -2.58
C THR A 163 -6.23 8.45 -3.68
N THR A 164 -6.79 8.28 -4.88
CA THR A 164 -6.13 7.66 -6.03
C THR A 164 -6.40 8.43 -7.33
N SER A 165 -5.54 8.24 -8.32
CA SER A 165 -5.76 8.74 -9.67
C SER A 165 -6.89 7.96 -10.34
N LEU A 166 -7.73 8.68 -11.08
CA LEU A 166 -8.80 8.08 -11.87
C LEU A 166 -8.25 7.69 -13.26
N THR A 167 -8.44 6.44 -13.64
CA THR A 167 -8.05 5.94 -14.98
C THR A 167 -9.06 6.30 -16.06
N SER A 168 -10.31 6.55 -15.65
CA SER A 168 -11.39 6.98 -16.52
C SER A 168 -12.36 7.87 -15.73
N PHE A 169 -12.66 9.01 -16.24
CA PHE A 169 -13.62 9.93 -15.66
C PHE A 169 -14.49 10.53 -16.75
N TYR A 170 -15.80 10.51 -16.56
CA TYR A 170 -16.75 11.23 -17.39
C TYR A 170 -17.91 11.75 -16.57
N TRP A 171 -18.53 12.80 -17.04
CA TRP A 171 -19.80 13.28 -16.55
C TRP A 171 -20.77 13.43 -17.73
N ARG A 172 -22.04 13.39 -17.43
CA ARG A 172 -23.10 13.54 -18.44
C ARG A 172 -24.16 14.50 -17.93
N ASP A 173 -24.56 15.41 -18.79
CA ASP A 173 -25.73 16.26 -18.61
C ASP A 173 -26.80 15.90 -19.64
N THR A 174 -28.04 15.86 -19.23
CA THR A 174 -29.19 15.59 -20.10
C THR A 174 -30.09 16.82 -20.12
N LEU A 175 -30.21 17.41 -21.28
CA LEU A 175 -31.08 18.55 -21.46
C LEU A 175 -32.54 18.09 -21.66
N PRO A 176 -33.53 18.80 -21.11
CA PRO A 176 -34.96 18.57 -21.35
C PRO A 176 -35.33 19.07 -22.77
N THR A 177 -35.03 18.23 -23.77
CA THR A 177 -35.15 18.58 -25.19
C THR A 177 -36.57 18.97 -25.65
N GLN A 178 -37.57 18.68 -24.85
CA GLN A 178 -38.96 19.13 -25.07
C GLN A 178 -39.15 20.62 -24.76
N ALA A 179 -38.31 21.17 -23.90
CA ALA A 179 -38.40 22.56 -23.41
C ALA A 179 -37.24 23.46 -23.87
N VAL A 180 -36.08 22.86 -24.14
CA VAL A 180 -34.87 23.62 -24.48
C VAL A 180 -34.14 23.03 -25.68
N ARG A 181 -33.47 23.90 -26.42
CA ARG A 181 -32.56 23.55 -27.52
C ARG A 181 -31.16 24.00 -27.16
N LEU A 182 -30.15 23.16 -27.42
CA LEU A 182 -28.78 23.59 -27.26
C LEU A 182 -28.42 24.63 -28.33
N ASP A 183 -28.04 25.80 -27.88
CA ASP A 183 -27.61 26.91 -28.73
C ASP A 183 -26.08 26.92 -28.85
N LYS A 184 -25.39 26.89 -27.71
CA LYS A 184 -23.94 26.98 -27.64
C LYS A 184 -23.39 26.13 -26.52
N LEU A 185 -22.26 25.47 -26.81
CA LEU A 185 -21.42 24.81 -25.82
C LEU A 185 -20.09 25.55 -25.70
N VAL A 186 -19.75 25.94 -24.48
CA VAL A 186 -18.48 26.57 -24.16
C VAL A 186 -17.69 25.58 -23.30
N THR A 187 -16.52 25.18 -23.77
CA THR A 187 -15.61 24.35 -23.01
C THR A 187 -14.88 25.18 -21.98
N GLY A 188 -14.75 24.65 -20.77
CA GLY A 188 -14.09 25.33 -19.66
C GLY A 188 -12.57 25.28 -19.74
N THR A 189 -11.95 25.90 -18.75
CA THR A 189 -10.52 25.81 -18.49
C THR A 189 -10.29 24.90 -17.29
N TYR A 190 -9.19 24.16 -17.32
CA TYR A 190 -8.76 23.28 -16.24
C TYR A 190 -7.40 23.74 -15.73
N ASN A 191 -7.19 23.63 -14.44
CA ASN A 191 -5.92 24.00 -13.79
C ASN A 191 -4.83 22.93 -13.90
N VAL A 192 -5.17 21.74 -14.44
CA VAL A 192 -4.24 20.65 -14.67
C VAL A 192 -4.20 20.35 -16.17
N PRO A 193 -3.02 20.21 -16.77
CA PRO A 193 -2.88 19.80 -18.16
C PRO A 193 -3.53 18.44 -18.42
N GLY A 194 -4.25 18.31 -19.53
CA GLY A 194 -4.89 17.07 -19.91
C GLY A 194 -5.71 17.21 -21.19
N ASN A 195 -6.08 16.07 -21.74
CA ASN A 195 -6.97 15.99 -22.89
C ASN A 195 -8.36 15.57 -22.44
N TYR A 196 -9.38 16.24 -22.94
CA TYR A 196 -10.76 15.84 -22.74
C TYR A 196 -11.50 15.84 -24.07
N LYS A 197 -12.53 15.03 -24.14
CA LYS A 197 -13.41 14.93 -25.31
C LYS A 197 -14.84 15.21 -24.90
N VAL A 198 -15.47 16.16 -25.59
CA VAL A 198 -16.91 16.39 -25.46
C VAL A 198 -17.62 15.60 -26.55
N VAL A 199 -18.57 14.77 -26.15
CA VAL A 199 -19.43 14.02 -27.05
C VAL A 199 -20.89 14.35 -26.75
N TYR A 200 -21.71 14.32 -27.76
CA TYR A 200 -23.14 14.51 -27.61
C TYR A 200 -23.89 13.39 -28.32
N LYS A 201 -25.07 13.12 -27.83
CA LYS A 201 -26.03 12.21 -28.47
C LYS A 201 -27.33 12.97 -28.66
N THR A 202 -27.91 12.86 -29.81
CA THR A 202 -29.25 13.36 -30.11
C THR A 202 -30.27 12.22 -30.06
N ASN A 203 -31.55 12.55 -30.05
CA ASN A 203 -32.64 11.58 -30.16
C ASN A 203 -32.74 10.94 -31.57
N LEU A 204 -31.94 11.42 -32.51
CA LEU A 204 -31.87 10.92 -33.89
C LEU A 204 -30.63 10.05 -34.20
N SER A 205 -29.77 9.84 -33.19
CA SER A 205 -28.51 9.08 -33.34
C SER A 205 -28.40 7.91 -32.38
#